data_344e42a5aa52a9bf208c46cc77e109fc
#
_entry.id   344e42a5aa52a9bf208c46cc77e109fc
#
_cell.length_a   1.000
_cell.length_b   1.000
_cell.length_c   1.000
_cell.angle_alpha   90.00
_cell.angle_beta   90.00
_cell.angle_gamma   90.00
#
_symmetry.space_group_name_H-M   'P 1'
#
loop_
_entity.id
_entity.type
_entity.pdbx_description
1 polymer ?
#
loop_
_entity_poly.entity_id
_entity_poly.type
_entity_poly.pdbx_seq_one_letter_code
_entity_poly.pdbx_strand_id
1 'polypeptide(L)'
;VRLIKNKFYHKIQDAYNNNANKDDLSVLLGRGRAKKGMFEGDIEEGELEVGQVSAMINQIMPVAEIIKEITDEYELERKKIIAL
;
A
#
# COMPACT_ATOMS: atom_id res chain seq x y z
N VAL A 1 2.90 -5.77 -7.53
CA VAL A 1 2.26 -4.72 -6.73
C VAL A 1 1.37 -5.34 -5.67
N ARG A 2 1.45 -4.81 -4.48
CA ARG A 2 0.61 -5.23 -3.34
C ARG A 2 -0.38 -4.12 -3.02
N LEU A 3 -1.66 -4.48 -2.91
CA LEU A 3 -2.73 -3.53 -2.63
C LEU A 3 -3.37 -3.81 -1.27
N ILE A 4 -3.86 -2.75 -0.63
CA ILE A 4 -4.74 -2.89 0.52
C ILE A 4 -6.06 -3.50 0.04
N LYS A 5 -6.58 -4.48 0.77
CA LYS A 5 -7.81 -5.21 0.42
C LYS A 5 -9.04 -4.36 0.73
N ASN A 6 -9.33 -3.42 -0.17
CA ASN A 6 -10.51 -2.59 -0.12
C ASN A 6 -11.53 -3.02 -1.18
N LYS A 7 -12.56 -2.22 -1.41
CA LYS A 7 -13.61 -2.51 -2.39
C LYS A 7 -13.06 -2.63 -3.81
N PHE A 8 -12.14 -1.74 -4.19
CA PHE A 8 -11.48 -1.81 -5.49
C PHE A 8 -10.67 -3.09 -5.66
N TYR A 9 -9.91 -3.49 -4.63
CA TYR A 9 -9.16 -4.74 -4.65
C TYR A 9 -10.06 -5.94 -4.97
N HIS A 10 -11.21 -6.02 -4.34
CA HIS A 10 -12.16 -7.13 -4.57
C HIS A 10 -12.73 -7.10 -5.99
N LYS A 11 -12.98 -5.93 -6.55
CA LYS A 11 -13.39 -5.80 -7.96
C LYS A 11 -12.34 -6.35 -8.91
N ILE A 12 -11.07 -6.06 -8.66
CA ILE A 12 -9.95 -6.58 -9.47
C ILE A 12 -9.85 -8.11 -9.34
N GLN A 13 -9.96 -8.64 -8.13
CA GLN A 13 -9.93 -10.10 -7.92
C GLN A 13 -11.08 -10.80 -8.61
N ASP A 14 -12.28 -10.26 -8.57
CA ASP A 14 -13.43 -10.79 -9.26
C ASP A 14 -13.22 -10.79 -10.78
N ALA A 15 -12.64 -9.72 -11.32
CA ALA A 15 -12.31 -9.64 -12.74
C ALA A 15 -11.32 -10.74 -13.14
N TYR A 16 -10.27 -10.96 -12.38
CA TYR A 16 -9.32 -12.06 -12.63
C TYR A 16 -10.00 -13.43 -12.57
N ASN A 17 -10.85 -13.65 -11.59
CA ASN A 17 -11.57 -14.92 -11.44
C ASN A 17 -12.54 -15.18 -12.60
N ASN A 18 -13.01 -14.12 -13.27
CA ASN A 18 -13.89 -14.20 -14.44
C ASN A 18 -13.13 -14.10 -15.77
N ASN A 19 -11.81 -14.37 -15.75
CA ASN A 19 -10.95 -14.39 -16.93
C ASN A 19 -10.93 -13.07 -17.73
N ALA A 20 -10.95 -11.93 -17.03
CA ALA A 20 -10.85 -10.62 -17.64
C ALA A 20 -9.54 -10.50 -18.42
N ASN A 21 -9.60 -9.91 -19.62
CA ASN A 21 -8.42 -9.64 -20.42
C ASN A 21 -7.80 -8.28 -20.04
N LYS A 22 -6.69 -7.93 -20.70
CA LYS A 22 -5.97 -6.68 -20.45
C LYS A 22 -6.88 -5.45 -20.64
N ASP A 23 -7.71 -5.45 -21.67
CA ASP A 23 -8.60 -4.33 -21.96
C ASP A 23 -9.69 -4.18 -20.88
N ASP A 24 -10.24 -5.29 -20.42
CA ASP A 24 -11.23 -5.29 -19.34
C ASP A 24 -10.62 -4.71 -18.04
N LEU A 25 -9.39 -5.10 -17.74
CA LEU A 25 -8.67 -4.60 -16.55
C LEU A 25 -8.34 -3.11 -16.69
N SER A 26 -7.96 -2.66 -17.88
CA SER A 26 -7.70 -1.24 -18.15
C SER A 26 -8.94 -0.38 -17.96
N VAL A 27 -10.09 -0.86 -18.39
CA VAL A 27 -11.39 -0.16 -18.21
C VAL A 27 -11.75 -0.10 -16.75
N LEU A 28 -11.59 -1.20 -16.01
CA LEU A 28 -11.90 -1.28 -14.59
C LEU A 28 -10.99 -0.34 -13.76
N LEU A 29 -9.70 -0.32 -14.08
CA LEU A 29 -8.72 0.55 -13.41
C LEU A 29 -9.05 2.02 -13.66
N GLY A 30 -9.35 2.40 -14.89
CA GLY A 30 -9.62 3.78 -15.27
C GLY A 30 -8.40 4.69 -15.14
N ARG A 31 -8.64 5.98 -15.02
CA ARG A 31 -7.61 7.00 -14.84
C ARG A 31 -7.64 7.54 -13.41
N GLY A 32 -6.44 7.74 -12.83
CA GLY A 32 -6.31 8.40 -11.54
C GLY A 32 -6.81 7.61 -10.35
N ARG A 33 -6.89 6.29 -10.44
CA ARG A 33 -7.35 5.43 -9.35
C ARG A 33 -6.44 5.53 -8.13
N ALA A 34 -5.12 5.55 -8.34
CA ALA A 34 -4.14 5.73 -7.27
C ALA A 34 -4.24 7.12 -6.66
N LYS A 35 -4.36 8.17 -7.46
CA LYS A 35 -4.58 9.53 -7.00
C LYS A 35 -5.84 9.64 -6.14
N LYS A 36 -6.92 8.99 -6.57
CA LYS A 36 -8.18 8.96 -5.85
C LYS A 36 -8.03 8.40 -4.43
N GLY A 37 -7.25 7.35 -4.29
CA GLY A 37 -6.97 6.75 -2.98
C GLY A 37 -5.98 7.55 -2.15
N MET A 38 -4.81 7.84 -2.72
CA MET A 38 -3.67 8.39 -1.97
C MET A 38 -3.79 9.89 -1.70
N PHE A 39 -4.38 10.66 -2.61
CA PHE A 39 -4.47 12.11 -2.48
C PHE A 39 -5.88 12.61 -2.19
N GLU A 40 -6.90 11.95 -2.70
CA GLU A 40 -8.29 12.36 -2.48
C GLU A 40 -8.94 11.63 -1.30
N GLY A 41 -8.27 10.60 -0.77
CA GLY A 41 -8.70 9.91 0.42
C GLY A 41 -9.85 8.92 0.24
N ASP A 42 -10.13 8.50 -0.99
CA ASP A 42 -11.13 7.46 -1.24
C ASP A 42 -10.54 6.07 -0.94
N ILE A 43 -10.71 5.62 0.28
CA ILE A 43 -10.16 4.35 0.74
C ILE A 43 -10.93 3.12 0.24
N GLU A 44 -12.10 3.31 -0.36
CA GLU A 44 -12.94 2.21 -0.87
C GLU A 44 -12.67 1.94 -2.35
N GLU A 45 -12.62 2.97 -3.17
CA GLU A 45 -12.50 2.86 -4.63
C GLU A 45 -11.10 3.20 -5.14
N GLY A 46 -10.23 3.72 -4.29
CA GLY A 46 -8.85 4.03 -4.66
C GLY A 46 -7.97 2.78 -4.79
N GLU A 47 -6.98 2.86 -5.67
CA GLU A 47 -5.89 1.89 -5.69
C GLU A 47 -4.87 2.29 -4.62
N LEU A 48 -4.76 1.49 -3.57
CA LEU A 48 -3.90 1.76 -2.43
C LEU A 48 -2.72 0.79 -2.43
N GLU A 49 -1.64 1.18 -3.11
CA GLU A 49 -0.43 0.39 -3.21
C GLU A 49 0.38 0.46 -1.90
N VAL A 50 0.87 -0.69 -1.46
CA VAL A 50 1.68 -0.79 -0.25
C VAL A 50 2.89 -1.71 -0.49
N GLY A 51 3.93 -1.50 0.31
CA GLY A 51 5.09 -2.37 0.29
C GLY A 51 4.86 -3.65 1.09
N GLN A 52 5.71 -4.65 0.87
CA GLN A 52 5.61 -5.94 1.58
C GLN A 52 5.75 -5.78 3.10
N VAL A 53 6.57 -4.84 3.54
CA VAL A 53 6.83 -4.57 4.96
C VAL A 53 5.57 -4.09 5.68
N SER A 54 4.56 -3.61 4.94
CA SER A 54 3.29 -3.17 5.54
C SER A 54 2.61 -4.26 6.36
N ALA A 55 2.87 -5.53 6.05
CA ALA A 55 2.33 -6.65 6.83
C ALA A 55 2.85 -6.69 8.27
N MET A 56 3.96 -6.02 8.55
CA MET A 56 4.55 -5.92 9.90
C MET A 56 3.98 -4.74 10.70
N ILE A 57 3.22 -3.87 10.05
CA ILE A 57 2.60 -2.69 10.71
C ILE A 57 1.33 -3.14 11.42
N ASN A 58 1.30 -2.96 12.73
CA ASN A 58 0.18 -3.39 13.56
C ASN A 58 -0.43 -2.25 14.38
N GLN A 59 -0.01 -1.01 14.12
CA GLN A 59 -0.39 0.16 14.89
C GLN A 59 -0.58 1.37 13.99
N ILE A 60 -1.62 2.16 14.29
CA ILE A 60 -1.82 3.46 13.64
C ILE A 60 -1.23 4.51 14.58
N MET A 61 -0.30 5.31 14.06
CA MET A 61 0.41 6.33 14.85
C MET A 61 0.45 7.66 14.11
N PRO A 62 0.59 8.79 14.83
CA PRO A 62 0.88 10.07 14.20
C PRO A 62 2.17 10.02 13.39
N VAL A 63 2.24 10.80 12.30
CA VAL A 63 3.39 10.80 11.39
C VAL A 63 4.71 11.07 12.12
N ALA A 64 4.71 12.01 13.06
CA ALA A 64 5.92 12.35 13.83
C ALA A 64 6.46 11.13 14.61
N GLU A 65 5.59 10.31 15.17
CA GLU A 65 5.98 9.10 15.89
C GLU A 65 6.49 8.02 14.94
N ILE A 66 5.89 7.89 13.75
CA ILE A 66 6.34 6.97 12.72
C ILE A 66 7.77 7.32 12.29
N ILE A 67 8.02 8.59 12.00
CA ILE A 67 9.35 9.06 11.59
C ILE A 67 10.38 8.82 12.71
N LYS A 68 10.01 9.11 13.96
CA LYS A 68 10.88 8.87 15.10
C LYS A 68 11.24 7.39 15.24
N GLU A 69 10.27 6.50 15.13
CA GLU A 69 10.47 5.06 15.19
C GLU A 69 11.44 4.59 14.10
N ILE A 70 11.22 5.01 12.86
CA ILE A 70 12.10 4.66 11.74
C ILE A 70 13.53 5.16 11.99
N THR A 71 13.69 6.38 12.44
CA THR A 71 15.01 6.96 12.73
C THR A 71 15.71 6.23 13.88
N ASP A 72 15.00 5.92 14.95
CA ASP A 72 15.55 5.20 16.09
C ASP A 72 15.98 3.78 15.70
N GLU A 73 15.19 3.08 14.93
CA GLU A 73 15.52 1.74 14.42
C GLU A 73 16.73 1.79 13.48
N TYR A 74 16.80 2.79 12.61
CA TYR A 74 17.97 3.00 11.74
C TYR A 74 19.25 3.16 12.57
N GLU A 75 19.24 4.02 13.58
CA GLU A 75 20.41 4.26 14.43
C GLU A 75 20.81 3.00 15.20
N LEU A 76 19.87 2.23 15.67
CA LEU A 76 20.12 0.98 16.37
C LEU A 76 20.81 -0.02 15.44
N GLU A 77 20.31 -0.21 14.23
CA GLU A 77 20.89 -1.12 13.25
C GLU A 77 22.28 -0.65 12.77
N ARG A 78 22.44 0.66 12.58
CA ARG A 78 23.73 1.25 12.22
C ARG A 78 24.79 0.94 13.26
N LYS A 79 24.49 1.08 14.54
CA LYS A 79 25.39 0.76 15.64
C LYS A 79 25.78 -0.71 15.66
N LYS A 80 24.85 -1.60 15.39
CA LYS A 80 25.13 -3.04 15.31
C LYS A 80 26.13 -3.36 14.20
N ILE A 81 25.95 -2.76 13.01
CA ILE A 81 26.82 -2.97 11.86
C ILE A 81 28.25 -2.44 12.15
N ILE A 82 28.36 -1.26 12.76
CA ILE A 82 29.65 -0.65 13.10
C ILE A 82 30.39 -1.49 14.13
N ALA A 83 29.69 -2.16 15.04
CA ALA A 83 30.27 -3.01 16.08
C ALA A 83 30.80 -4.36 15.55
N LEU A 84 30.50 -4.73 14.32
CA LEU A 84 31.05 -5.92 13.69
C LEU A 84 32.54 -5.72 13.36
#